data_5598928d38a995d5c6376e84530f7a0b
#
_entry.id   5598928d38a995d5c6376e84530f7a0b
#
_cell.length_a   1.000
_cell.length_b   1.000
_cell.length_c   1.000
_cell.angle_alpha   90.00
_cell.angle_beta   90.00
_cell.angle_gamma   90.00
#
_symmetry.space_group_name_H-M   'P 1'
#
loop_
_entity.id
_entity.type
_entity.pdbx_description
1 polymer ?
#
loop_
_entity_poly.entity_id
_entity_poly.type
_entity_poly.pdbx_seq_one_letter_code
_entity_poly.pdbx_strand_id
1 'polypeptide(L)'
;RYLSAPFTALSALPMRKRMGAPILHGTTTVSQLPQVKSWPMDGGAFVTLPQVFTLPPGESSIMQSNLGMYRIQLSGNAYVPDKEVGMHYQLHRGIGVHHTQYNERDEPFRASVFIGGPPSHAFAAIMPLPEGLSELTFAGMLGGRRFRYVRHKGHVLSADADFVITGIIRKGEKKPEGPFGDHLGYYSLQHDFPVMEVEDVYYRKDAVWHFSVVGRPPQEDSSFGYLIHQLVKLLTPQEFPGIKEINAVDAAGVHPLLLAIGSERYMPFRERKPEEILTQANRIIGSGQTSLAKFLIIAAQGDAPNLSTHDIPGFFRHVLERIDLTRDLHFQTKTTIDTLDYSGTGWNAGSKVIVACCGEKRRELSTELPEDFSMPLGFSTPKFVQPGILAIQGQPFKNELSYQDPMALANYLQPFDLSGIPMIVLCDDSEFLSGPINNFVWATFTRANPSHDIHGVESFVEHKHWGCRGPLIIDARIKPHHAPPLVKDPQVEERANRFFQRGGVLEKWG
;
A
#
# COMPACT_ATOMS: atom_id res chain seq x y z
N ARG A 1 6.00 34.98 6.69
CA ARG A 1 6.57 33.72 6.14
C ARG A 1 8.09 33.80 5.96
N TYR A 2 8.70 34.91 5.49
CA TYR A 2 10.17 35.01 5.28
C TYR A 2 10.98 35.20 6.58
N LEU A 3 10.37 35.71 7.66
CA LEU A 3 11.06 35.88 8.96
C LEU A 3 11.29 34.57 9.73
N SER A 4 10.52 33.52 9.42
CA SER A 4 10.70 32.19 10.06
C SER A 4 11.72 31.28 9.32
N ALA A 5 12.07 31.60 8.07
CA ALA A 5 12.96 30.78 7.25
C ALA A 5 14.34 30.50 7.90
N PRO A 6 15.03 31.47 8.56
CA PRO A 6 16.30 31.17 9.24
C PRO A 6 16.16 30.18 10.39
N PHE A 7 15.06 30.25 11.14
CA PHE A 7 14.80 29.32 12.27
C PHE A 7 14.48 27.91 11.76
N THR A 8 13.74 27.82 10.66
CA THR A 8 13.46 26.53 10.00
C THR A 8 14.74 25.92 9.45
N ALA A 9 15.63 26.72 8.85
CA ALA A 9 16.92 26.28 8.36
C ALA A 9 17.84 25.77 9.51
N LEU A 10 17.81 26.41 10.66
CA LEU A 10 18.55 25.95 11.84
C LEU A 10 18.00 24.64 12.40
N SER A 11 16.67 24.45 12.39
CA SER A 11 16.03 23.20 12.85
C SER A 11 16.30 22.02 11.91
N ALA A 12 16.61 22.28 10.65
CA ALA A 12 16.97 21.27 9.65
C ALA A 12 18.29 20.53 9.96
N LEU A 13 19.21 21.16 10.70
CA LEU A 13 20.52 20.56 10.97
C LEU A 13 20.46 19.63 12.19
N PRO A 14 20.77 18.33 12.05
CA PRO A 14 20.84 17.39 13.18
C PRO A 14 21.86 17.88 14.24
N MET A 15 21.59 17.54 15.51
CA MET A 15 22.41 17.99 16.63
C MET A 15 22.92 16.82 17.46
N ARG A 16 24.23 16.69 17.56
CA ARG A 16 24.86 15.69 18.43
C ARG A 16 24.76 16.13 19.90
N LYS A 17 24.15 15.29 20.74
CA LYS A 17 24.19 15.40 22.21
C LYS A 17 25.45 14.71 22.72
N ARG A 18 26.28 15.41 23.46
CA ARG A 18 27.50 14.84 24.03
C ARG A 18 27.28 14.30 25.46
N MET A 19 26.32 14.85 26.19
CA MET A 19 25.96 14.47 27.55
C MET A 19 24.44 14.60 27.76
N GLY A 20 23.90 13.86 28.72
CA GLY A 20 22.51 13.99 29.16
C GLY A 20 21.48 13.62 28.05
N ALA A 21 21.77 12.61 27.24
CA ALA A 21 20.78 12.11 26.29
C ALA A 21 19.69 11.31 27.00
N PRO A 22 18.43 11.69 26.90
CA PRO A 22 17.33 11.03 27.63
C PRO A 22 17.25 9.53 27.41
N ILE A 23 17.55 9.06 26.19
CA ILE A 23 17.51 7.65 25.82
C ILE A 23 18.50 6.76 26.61
N LEU A 24 19.56 7.34 27.18
CA LEU A 24 20.54 6.62 27.99
C LEU A 24 20.14 6.57 29.48
N HIS A 25 18.85 6.66 29.81
CA HIS A 25 18.35 6.55 31.18
C HIS A 25 18.57 5.15 31.77
N GLY A 26 18.31 4.11 30.98
CA GLY A 26 18.50 2.72 31.39
C GLY A 26 18.61 1.76 30.22
N THR A 27 18.88 0.50 30.56
CA THR A 27 18.91 -0.62 29.61
C THR A 27 17.90 -1.68 30.03
N THR A 28 17.40 -2.45 29.08
CA THR A 28 16.46 -3.55 29.26
C THR A 28 16.76 -4.66 28.25
N THR A 29 15.87 -5.63 28.11
CA THR A 29 15.96 -6.70 27.11
C THR A 29 14.76 -6.65 26.16
N VAL A 30 14.84 -7.36 25.02
CA VAL A 30 13.76 -7.41 24.03
C VAL A 30 12.49 -8.01 24.63
N SER A 31 12.61 -9.04 25.46
CA SER A 31 11.47 -9.68 26.12
C SER A 31 10.76 -8.82 27.16
N GLN A 32 11.40 -7.76 27.67
CA GLN A 32 10.81 -6.80 28.57
C GLN A 32 10.06 -5.66 27.85
N LEU A 33 10.24 -5.54 26.54
CA LEU A 33 9.47 -4.59 25.73
C LEU A 33 8.02 -5.08 25.58
N PRO A 34 7.05 -4.18 25.32
CA PRO A 34 5.68 -4.57 25.01
C PRO A 34 5.62 -5.55 23.83
N GLN A 35 5.14 -6.76 24.11
CA GLN A 35 5.02 -7.85 23.13
C GLN A 35 3.67 -7.76 22.43
N VAL A 36 3.52 -6.78 21.50
CA VAL A 36 2.28 -6.53 20.79
C VAL A 36 2.14 -7.51 19.63
N LYS A 37 1.12 -8.35 19.69
CA LYS A 37 0.65 -9.23 18.62
C LYS A 37 -0.75 -8.77 18.22
N SER A 38 -0.92 -8.26 17.00
CA SER A 38 -2.15 -7.60 16.56
C SER A 38 -3.19 -8.57 16.02
N TRP A 39 -2.75 -9.60 15.30
CA TRP A 39 -3.65 -10.55 14.62
C TRP A 39 -3.38 -12.00 15.05
N PRO A 40 -4.41 -12.86 15.04
CA PRO A 40 -4.29 -14.24 15.52
C PRO A 40 -3.15 -15.04 14.90
N MET A 41 -2.90 -14.88 13.59
CA MET A 41 -1.89 -15.64 12.85
C MET A 41 -0.54 -14.92 12.78
N ASP A 42 -0.36 -13.73 13.41
CA ASP A 42 0.97 -13.09 13.44
C ASP A 42 2.01 -14.06 14.03
N GLY A 43 3.19 -14.12 13.39
CA GLY A 43 4.29 -15.04 13.77
C GLY A 43 4.91 -14.77 15.12
N GLY A 44 4.58 -13.64 15.75
CA GLY A 44 5.05 -13.19 17.07
C GLY A 44 4.66 -11.77 17.35
N ALA A 45 5.40 -11.12 18.26
CA ALA A 45 5.24 -9.70 18.55
C ALA A 45 6.02 -8.83 17.55
N PHE A 46 5.44 -7.68 17.18
CA PHE A 46 6.03 -6.75 16.22
C PHE A 46 6.13 -5.33 16.75
N VAL A 47 7.17 -4.60 16.29
CA VAL A 47 7.19 -3.14 16.29
C VAL A 47 6.60 -2.68 14.95
N THR A 48 5.48 -2.00 15.00
CA THR A 48 4.72 -1.58 13.81
C THR A 48 5.08 -0.19 13.32
N LEU A 49 5.61 0.68 14.21
CA LEU A 49 6.04 2.05 13.88
C LEU A 49 7.53 2.29 14.22
N PRO A 50 8.46 1.40 13.80
CA PRO A 50 9.88 1.60 14.06
C PRO A 50 10.47 2.62 13.09
N GLN A 51 11.53 3.29 13.54
CA GLN A 51 12.36 4.16 12.72
C GLN A 51 13.76 3.52 12.68
N VAL A 52 14.07 2.84 11.59
CA VAL A 52 15.34 2.11 11.45
C VAL A 52 16.40 3.03 10.85
N PHE A 53 17.44 3.26 11.64
CA PHE A 53 18.56 4.12 11.29
C PHE A 53 19.78 3.30 10.87
N THR A 54 20.40 3.65 9.75
CA THR A 54 21.64 3.06 9.25
C THR A 54 22.55 4.11 8.62
N LEU A 55 23.85 3.81 8.56
CA LEU A 55 24.86 4.58 7.83
C LEU A 55 25.53 3.70 6.77
N PRO A 56 26.00 4.26 5.66
CA PRO A 56 26.84 3.54 4.72
C PRO A 56 28.20 3.18 5.36
N PRO A 57 28.89 2.13 4.87
CA PRO A 57 30.15 1.69 5.45
C PRO A 57 31.27 2.75 5.31
N GLY A 58 32.02 2.94 6.39
CA GLY A 58 33.10 3.93 6.46
C GLY A 58 32.64 5.39 6.57
N GLU A 59 31.33 5.66 6.48
CA GLU A 59 30.77 7.01 6.55
C GLU A 59 30.57 7.45 8.00
N SER A 60 31.06 8.62 8.32
CA SER A 60 30.91 9.24 9.64
C SER A 60 29.87 10.38 9.67
N SER A 61 29.48 10.89 8.51
CA SER A 61 28.48 11.95 8.41
C SER A 61 27.07 11.44 8.67
N ILE A 62 26.39 12.09 9.61
CA ILE A 62 24.99 11.79 9.92
C ILE A 62 24.05 12.13 8.76
N MET A 63 24.50 12.98 7.82
CA MET A 63 23.69 13.43 6.69
C MET A 63 23.55 12.39 5.58
N GLN A 64 24.36 11.35 5.59
CA GLN A 64 24.29 10.23 4.64
C GLN A 64 23.54 9.03 5.22
N SER A 65 22.89 9.22 6.37
CA SER A 65 22.07 8.18 6.98
C SER A 65 20.80 7.90 6.17
N ASN A 66 20.31 6.68 6.30
CA ASN A 66 18.92 6.31 5.99
C ASN A 66 18.14 6.21 7.29
N LEU A 67 16.95 6.78 7.33
CA LEU A 67 15.96 6.58 8.36
C LEU A 67 14.67 6.11 7.70
N GLY A 68 14.30 4.84 7.85
CA GLY A 68 13.13 4.27 7.19
C GLY A 68 12.24 3.49 8.16
N MET A 69 10.95 3.38 7.83
CA MET A 69 10.00 2.57 8.61
C MET A 69 9.97 1.16 8.02
N TYR A 70 10.51 0.20 8.78
CA TYR A 70 10.60 -1.21 8.41
C TYR A 70 10.20 -2.05 9.61
N ARG A 71 9.13 -2.83 9.54
CA ARG A 71 8.64 -3.61 10.68
C ARG A 71 9.71 -4.54 11.26
N ILE A 72 9.68 -4.71 12.58
CA ILE A 72 10.63 -5.54 13.32
C ILE A 72 9.86 -6.61 14.07
N GLN A 73 10.21 -7.88 13.87
CA GLN A 73 9.66 -8.99 14.64
C GLN A 73 10.49 -9.21 15.90
N LEU A 74 9.89 -9.01 17.08
CA LEU A 74 10.57 -9.09 18.38
C LEU A 74 10.68 -10.51 18.92
N SER A 75 9.76 -11.40 18.54
CA SER A 75 9.66 -12.76 19.09
C SER A 75 8.95 -13.70 18.14
N GLY A 76 8.92 -14.96 18.48
CA GLY A 76 8.32 -16.02 17.66
C GLY A 76 9.28 -16.59 16.62
N ASN A 77 8.77 -17.47 15.75
CA ASN A 77 9.55 -18.20 14.76
C ASN A 77 10.82 -18.85 15.38
N ALA A 78 11.98 -18.71 14.74
CA ALA A 78 13.26 -19.29 15.15
C ALA A 78 14.21 -18.28 15.81
N TYR A 79 13.70 -17.10 16.23
CA TYR A 79 14.53 -16.08 16.89
C TYR A 79 14.92 -16.51 18.31
N VAL A 80 16.18 -16.31 18.65
CA VAL A 80 16.68 -16.54 20.01
C VAL A 80 16.24 -15.38 20.90
N PRO A 81 15.45 -15.63 21.95
CA PRO A 81 14.95 -14.56 22.84
C PRO A 81 16.08 -13.68 23.36
N ASP A 82 15.83 -12.37 23.38
CA ASP A 82 16.76 -11.33 23.84
C ASP A 82 18.07 -11.16 23.03
N LYS A 83 18.31 -12.03 22.05
CA LYS A 83 19.52 -12.00 21.23
C LYS A 83 19.25 -11.69 19.77
N GLU A 84 18.05 -11.94 19.27
CA GLU A 84 17.74 -11.80 17.85
C GLU A 84 16.37 -11.15 17.64
N VAL A 85 16.28 -10.34 16.58
CA VAL A 85 15.03 -9.78 16.06
C VAL A 85 15.02 -9.88 14.53
N GLY A 86 13.83 -10.09 13.97
CA GLY A 86 13.64 -10.15 12.51
C GLY A 86 13.52 -8.76 11.91
N MET A 87 14.17 -8.57 10.76
CA MET A 87 14.20 -7.29 10.04
C MET A 87 13.53 -7.44 8.68
N HIS A 88 12.40 -6.77 8.45
CA HIS A 88 11.70 -6.83 7.16
C HIS A 88 11.96 -5.58 6.32
N TYR A 89 12.77 -5.67 5.28
CA TYR A 89 12.99 -4.59 4.30
C TYR A 89 13.36 -5.12 2.92
N GLN A 90 13.10 -4.29 1.90
CA GLN A 90 13.40 -4.60 0.51
C GLN A 90 14.81 -4.11 0.14
N LEU A 91 15.53 -4.88 -0.66
CA LEU A 91 16.93 -4.59 -1.04
C LEU A 91 17.12 -3.27 -1.80
N HIS A 92 16.13 -2.81 -2.52
CA HIS A 92 16.18 -1.54 -3.27
C HIS A 92 15.76 -0.30 -2.45
N ARG A 93 15.46 -0.47 -1.16
CA ARG A 93 15.27 0.66 -0.22
C ARG A 93 16.62 1.12 0.33
N GLY A 94 16.69 2.34 0.85
CA GLY A 94 17.95 2.92 1.38
C GLY A 94 18.70 2.00 2.35
N ILE A 95 17.98 1.30 3.27
CA ILE A 95 18.59 0.30 4.13
C ILE A 95 19.19 -0.87 3.35
N GLY A 96 18.52 -1.34 2.29
CA GLY A 96 19.01 -2.44 1.44
C GLY A 96 20.26 -2.05 0.68
N VAL A 97 20.37 -0.80 0.22
CA VAL A 97 21.57 -0.26 -0.42
C VAL A 97 22.76 -0.29 0.56
N HIS A 98 22.57 0.21 1.79
CA HIS A 98 23.62 0.15 2.82
C HIS A 98 24.00 -1.29 3.13
N HIS A 99 23.03 -2.20 3.31
CA HIS A 99 23.31 -3.61 3.61
C HIS A 99 24.12 -4.28 2.48
N THR A 100 23.82 -4.00 1.21
CA THR A 100 24.57 -4.51 0.06
C THR A 100 26.03 -4.02 0.11
N GLN A 101 26.26 -2.73 0.38
CA GLN A 101 27.60 -2.16 0.50
C GLN A 101 28.42 -2.79 1.64
N TYR A 102 27.79 -3.11 2.79
CA TYR A 102 28.46 -3.84 3.88
C TYR A 102 28.81 -5.28 3.48
N ASN A 103 27.88 -5.97 2.78
CA ASN A 103 28.13 -7.31 2.28
C ASN A 103 29.28 -7.39 1.28
N GLU A 104 29.47 -6.37 0.43
CA GLU A 104 30.59 -6.26 -0.50
C GLU A 104 31.94 -6.11 0.21
N ARG A 105 31.94 -5.52 1.40
CA ARG A 105 33.13 -5.33 2.24
C ARG A 105 33.36 -6.44 3.24
N ASP A 106 32.44 -7.39 3.34
CA ASP A 106 32.43 -8.46 4.35
C ASP A 106 32.46 -7.91 5.81
N GLU A 107 31.79 -6.78 6.03
CA GLU A 107 31.69 -6.09 7.31
C GLU A 107 30.30 -6.30 7.93
N PRO A 108 30.19 -6.41 9.28
CA PRO A 108 28.88 -6.50 9.95
C PRO A 108 28.10 -5.20 9.78
N PHE A 109 26.84 -5.29 9.31
CA PHE A 109 25.97 -4.16 9.08
C PHE A 109 25.32 -3.68 10.38
N ARG A 110 25.63 -2.48 10.84
CA ARG A 110 25.09 -1.89 12.07
C ARG A 110 23.77 -1.19 11.83
N ALA A 111 22.77 -1.50 12.66
CA ALA A 111 21.47 -0.83 12.65
C ALA A 111 21.05 -0.40 14.05
N SER A 112 20.22 0.64 14.11
CA SER A 112 19.56 1.11 15.32
C SER A 112 18.08 1.30 15.04
N VAL A 113 17.22 0.68 15.84
CA VAL A 113 15.77 0.75 15.72
C VAL A 113 15.24 1.71 16.78
N PHE A 114 14.76 2.87 16.37
CA PHE A 114 14.14 3.84 17.28
C PHE A 114 12.64 3.58 17.37
N ILE A 115 12.09 3.66 18.56
CA ILE A 115 10.67 3.46 18.82
C ILE A 115 10.19 4.68 19.64
N GLY A 116 9.11 5.31 19.18
CA GLY A 116 8.58 6.50 19.81
C GLY A 116 9.37 7.77 19.49
N GLY A 117 9.29 8.75 20.39
CA GLY A 117 9.87 10.07 20.21
C GLY A 117 8.93 11.05 19.49
N PRO A 118 9.43 12.17 18.98
CA PRO A 118 8.63 13.16 18.27
C PRO A 118 7.92 12.58 17.03
N PRO A 119 6.61 12.86 16.82
CA PRO A 119 5.89 12.35 15.63
C PRO A 119 6.53 12.71 14.28
N SER A 120 7.25 13.84 14.21
CA SER A 120 7.98 14.24 13.01
C SER A 120 9.09 13.27 12.61
N HIS A 121 9.63 12.49 13.56
CA HIS A 121 10.64 11.47 13.28
C HIS A 121 10.01 10.26 12.58
N ALA A 122 8.88 9.76 13.11
CA ALA A 122 8.14 8.66 12.49
C ALA A 122 7.63 9.06 11.09
N PHE A 123 7.10 10.28 10.95
CA PHE A 123 6.63 10.78 9.66
C PHE A 123 7.79 10.94 8.65
N ALA A 124 8.97 11.37 9.08
CA ALA A 124 10.14 11.45 8.22
C ALA A 124 10.59 10.06 7.71
N ALA A 125 10.46 9.03 8.54
CA ALA A 125 10.85 7.66 8.20
C ALA A 125 9.97 7.01 7.11
N ILE A 126 8.76 7.52 6.88
CA ILE A 126 7.86 7.03 5.81
C ILE A 126 7.86 7.93 4.58
N MET A 127 8.42 9.13 4.68
CA MET A 127 8.35 10.12 3.62
C MET A 127 9.20 9.72 2.40
N PRO A 128 8.65 9.66 1.18
CA PRO A 128 9.42 9.40 -0.04
C PRO A 128 10.19 10.65 -0.46
N LEU A 129 11.30 10.92 0.24
CA LEU A 129 12.12 12.10 -0.05
C LEU A 129 12.92 11.94 -1.34
N PRO A 130 13.20 13.04 -2.06
CA PRO A 130 14.14 13.03 -3.17
C PRO A 130 15.52 12.57 -2.74
N GLU A 131 16.25 11.90 -3.64
CA GLU A 131 17.63 11.48 -3.40
C GLU A 131 18.51 12.66 -2.97
N GLY A 132 19.32 12.44 -1.92
CA GLY A 132 20.21 13.46 -1.34
C GLY A 132 19.57 14.34 -0.26
N LEU A 133 18.28 14.25 0.00
CA LEU A 133 17.63 14.92 1.13
C LEU A 133 17.51 13.95 2.32
N SER A 134 18.24 14.26 3.40
CA SER A 134 18.22 13.43 4.61
C SER A 134 16.89 13.49 5.36
N GLU A 135 16.36 12.34 5.76
CA GLU A 135 15.15 12.22 6.59
C GLU A 135 15.33 12.96 7.93
N LEU A 136 16.55 13.01 8.47
CA LEU A 136 16.84 13.73 9.71
C LEU A 136 16.65 15.25 9.54
N THR A 137 17.03 15.77 8.38
CA THR A 137 16.81 17.18 8.00
C THR A 137 15.31 17.46 7.91
N PHE A 138 14.59 16.60 7.21
CA PHE A 138 13.14 16.73 7.05
C PHE A 138 12.42 16.62 8.41
N ALA A 139 12.79 15.66 9.27
CA ALA A 139 12.25 15.52 10.62
C ALA A 139 12.44 16.79 11.46
N GLY A 140 13.63 17.40 11.36
CA GLY A 140 13.95 18.65 12.05
C GLY A 140 13.13 19.84 11.55
N MET A 141 12.99 19.98 10.24
CA MET A 141 12.18 21.05 9.60
C MET A 141 10.70 20.90 9.96
N LEU A 142 10.15 19.70 9.84
CA LEU A 142 8.75 19.40 10.12
C LEU A 142 8.40 19.61 11.59
N GLY A 143 9.28 19.16 12.50
CA GLY A 143 9.10 19.26 13.94
C GLY A 143 9.43 20.64 14.53
N GLY A 144 9.98 21.58 13.75
CA GLY A 144 10.43 22.89 14.23
C GLY A 144 11.58 22.79 15.25
N ARG A 145 12.25 21.65 15.36
CA ARG A 145 13.36 21.37 16.29
C ARG A 145 14.35 20.42 15.70
N ARG A 146 15.63 20.64 15.97
CA ARG A 146 16.73 19.83 15.46
C ARG A 146 16.58 18.36 15.86
N PHE A 147 16.79 17.42 14.93
CA PHE A 147 16.92 15.99 15.25
C PHE A 147 18.15 15.81 16.16
N ARG A 148 17.94 15.33 17.39
CA ARG A 148 19.00 15.15 18.39
C ARG A 148 19.44 13.69 18.43
N TYR A 149 20.76 13.46 18.38
CA TYR A 149 21.33 12.13 18.41
C TYR A 149 22.53 12.01 19.34
N VAL A 150 22.84 10.81 19.75
CA VAL A 150 24.06 10.46 20.50
C VAL A 150 24.77 9.32 19.78
N ARG A 151 26.10 9.34 19.79
CA ARG A 151 26.92 8.18 19.38
C ARG A 151 27.31 7.40 20.64
N HIS A 152 26.96 6.12 20.67
CA HIS A 152 27.19 5.27 21.84
C HIS A 152 27.51 3.83 21.40
N LYS A 153 28.60 3.24 21.90
CA LYS A 153 29.07 1.88 21.56
C LYS A 153 29.10 1.56 20.05
N GLY A 154 29.51 2.52 19.23
CA GLY A 154 29.57 2.33 17.77
C GLY A 154 28.25 2.55 17.02
N HIS A 155 27.15 2.78 17.72
CA HIS A 155 25.84 3.09 17.16
C HIS A 155 25.48 4.58 17.22
N VAL A 156 24.51 4.96 16.41
CA VAL A 156 23.81 6.25 16.51
C VAL A 156 22.43 6.01 17.07
N LEU A 157 22.10 6.67 18.18
CA LEU A 157 20.81 6.59 18.83
C LEU A 157 20.08 7.93 18.70
N SER A 158 18.76 7.92 18.43
CA SER A 158 17.95 9.12 18.63
C SER A 158 17.93 9.46 20.12
N ALA A 159 18.35 10.67 20.45
CA ALA A 159 18.34 11.10 21.86
C ALA A 159 16.93 11.29 22.43
N ASP A 160 15.94 11.42 21.54
CA ASP A 160 14.53 11.71 21.86
C ASP A 160 13.60 10.49 21.74
N ALA A 161 14.08 9.34 21.26
CA ALA A 161 13.30 8.12 21.19
C ALA A 161 12.91 7.65 22.59
N ASP A 162 11.81 6.89 22.68
CA ASP A 162 11.37 6.26 23.91
C ASP A 162 12.16 4.98 24.19
N PHE A 163 12.40 4.17 23.13
CA PHE A 163 13.25 2.98 23.19
C PHE A 163 14.18 2.96 21.97
N VAL A 164 15.33 2.32 22.12
CA VAL A 164 16.24 2.04 21.01
C VAL A 164 16.81 0.63 21.15
N ILE A 165 16.65 -0.18 20.09
CA ILE A 165 17.31 -1.48 19.96
C ILE A 165 18.52 -1.27 19.05
N THR A 166 19.70 -1.71 19.45
CA THR A 166 20.91 -1.68 18.64
C THR A 166 21.41 -3.09 18.35
N GLY A 167 22.03 -3.28 17.20
CA GLY A 167 22.57 -4.57 16.83
C GLY A 167 23.28 -4.59 15.50
N ILE A 168 23.70 -5.76 15.12
CA ILE A 168 24.42 -6.05 13.88
C ILE A 168 23.67 -7.10 13.05
N ILE A 169 23.75 -6.96 11.75
CA ILE A 169 23.23 -7.91 10.77
C ILE A 169 24.42 -8.51 10.04
N ARG A 170 24.55 -9.83 10.09
CA ARG A 170 25.65 -10.53 9.43
C ARG A 170 25.28 -10.93 8.01
N LYS A 171 26.28 -10.94 7.16
CA LYS A 171 26.13 -11.34 5.75
C LYS A 171 25.53 -12.74 5.65
N GLY A 172 24.43 -12.83 4.89
CA GLY A 172 23.78 -14.09 4.57
C GLY A 172 22.94 -14.72 5.68
N GLU A 173 22.95 -14.17 6.91
CA GLU A 173 22.12 -14.68 7.99
C GLU A 173 20.66 -14.23 7.82
N LYS A 174 19.79 -15.24 7.67
CA LYS A 174 18.35 -15.05 7.48
C LYS A 174 17.59 -16.06 8.32
N LYS A 175 16.40 -15.67 8.76
CA LYS A 175 15.43 -16.55 9.42
C LYS A 175 14.02 -16.23 8.92
N PRO A 176 13.08 -17.17 9.05
CA PRO A 176 11.68 -16.91 8.73
C PRO A 176 11.13 -15.74 9.54
N GLU A 177 10.59 -14.75 8.85
CA GLU A 177 9.87 -13.59 9.38
C GLU A 177 8.40 -13.66 8.97
N GLY A 178 7.50 -13.25 9.84
CA GLY A 178 6.06 -13.33 9.59
C GLY A 178 5.45 -14.66 10.08
N PRO A 179 4.20 -14.95 9.75
CA PRO A 179 3.27 -14.04 9.07
C PRO A 179 3.02 -12.75 9.82
N PHE A 180 2.57 -11.72 9.12
CA PHE A 180 2.23 -10.43 9.71
C PHE A 180 0.97 -9.88 9.07
N GLY A 181 0.01 -9.42 9.88
CA GLY A 181 -1.18 -8.73 9.37
C GLY A 181 -0.81 -7.40 8.74
N ASP A 182 -0.98 -7.28 7.42
CA ASP A 182 -0.41 -6.19 6.63
C ASP A 182 -1.45 -5.21 6.08
N HIS A 183 -0.99 -4.09 5.54
CA HIS A 183 -1.77 -2.92 5.12
C HIS A 183 -2.78 -3.21 4.00
N LEU A 184 -2.59 -4.27 3.21
CA LEU A 184 -3.58 -4.71 2.21
C LEU A 184 -4.83 -5.37 2.83
N GLY A 185 -4.82 -5.63 4.15
CA GLY A 185 -5.91 -6.36 4.81
C GLY A 185 -5.79 -7.89 4.72
N TYR A 186 -4.62 -8.37 4.34
CA TYR A 186 -4.24 -9.78 4.28
C TYR A 186 -2.95 -10.00 5.07
N TYR A 187 -2.65 -11.26 5.38
CA TYR A 187 -1.34 -11.58 5.96
C TYR A 187 -0.25 -11.48 4.90
N SER A 188 0.87 -10.83 5.25
CA SER A 188 2.13 -11.07 4.58
C SER A 188 2.60 -12.46 4.99
N LEU A 189 2.89 -13.31 4.02
CA LEU A 189 3.31 -14.69 4.26
C LEU A 189 4.73 -14.74 4.84
N GLN A 190 5.06 -15.88 5.45
CA GLN A 190 6.38 -16.10 6.03
C GLN A 190 7.45 -16.24 4.94
N HIS A 191 8.52 -15.46 5.05
CA HIS A 191 9.68 -15.51 4.16
C HIS A 191 10.96 -15.32 4.97
N ASP A 192 12.09 -15.73 4.40
CA ASP A 192 13.41 -15.54 5.00
C ASP A 192 13.90 -14.10 4.84
N PHE A 193 14.04 -13.41 5.96
CA PHE A 193 14.58 -12.05 6.04
C PHE A 193 15.81 -11.97 6.94
N PRO A 194 16.61 -10.87 6.81
CA PRO A 194 17.79 -10.67 7.65
C PRO A 194 17.45 -10.67 9.14
N VAL A 195 18.37 -11.22 9.93
CA VAL A 195 18.30 -11.25 11.39
C VAL A 195 19.27 -10.23 11.95
N MET A 196 18.83 -9.43 12.91
CA MET A 196 19.70 -8.53 13.68
C MET A 196 20.04 -9.18 15.00
N GLU A 197 21.33 -9.44 15.25
CA GLU A 197 21.86 -9.78 16.57
C GLU A 197 21.78 -8.55 17.46
N VAL A 198 21.01 -8.62 18.54
CA VAL A 198 20.78 -7.52 19.48
C VAL A 198 22.01 -7.34 20.38
N GLU A 199 22.57 -6.14 20.41
CA GLU A 199 23.67 -5.79 21.31
C GLU A 199 23.17 -5.14 22.60
N ASP A 200 22.28 -4.12 22.48
CA ASP A 200 21.72 -3.42 23.64
C ASP A 200 20.29 -2.93 23.33
N VAL A 201 19.49 -2.78 24.40
CA VAL A 201 18.16 -2.15 24.35
C VAL A 201 18.14 -1.02 25.37
N TYR A 202 17.96 0.23 24.90
CA TYR A 202 17.94 1.43 25.72
C TYR A 202 16.52 1.96 25.87
N TYR A 203 16.24 2.64 26.99
CA TYR A 203 14.99 3.36 27.18
C TYR A 203 15.19 4.68 27.94
N ARG A 204 14.28 5.63 27.68
CA ARG A 204 14.23 6.90 28.40
C ARG A 204 13.34 6.77 29.66
N LYS A 205 13.49 7.70 30.58
CA LYS A 205 12.53 7.82 31.72
C LYS A 205 11.12 8.09 31.18
N ASP A 206 10.12 7.45 31.77
CA ASP A 206 8.70 7.57 31.38
C ASP A 206 8.46 7.29 29.88
N ALA A 207 9.10 6.24 29.37
CA ALA A 207 9.00 5.82 27.99
C ALA A 207 7.58 5.38 27.60
N VAL A 208 7.13 5.78 26.41
CA VAL A 208 5.82 5.43 25.86
C VAL A 208 6.02 4.53 24.63
N TRP A 209 5.27 3.42 24.58
CA TRP A 209 5.31 2.52 23.43
C TRP A 209 4.33 2.98 22.35
N HIS A 210 4.83 3.35 21.19
CA HIS A 210 4.03 3.69 20.03
C HIS A 210 3.76 2.43 19.19
N PHE A 211 2.51 2.20 18.84
CA PHE A 211 2.13 1.12 17.95
C PHE A 211 0.85 1.48 17.19
N SER A 212 0.63 0.78 16.09
CA SER A 212 -0.62 0.77 15.31
C SER A 212 -1.06 -0.66 15.08
N VAL A 213 -2.33 -0.84 14.76
CA VAL A 213 -2.87 -2.12 14.30
C VAL A 213 -2.94 -2.05 12.78
N VAL A 214 -1.87 -2.52 12.13
CA VAL A 214 -1.78 -2.58 10.68
C VAL A 214 -2.85 -3.52 10.13
N GLY A 215 -3.51 -3.16 9.05
CA GLY A 215 -4.57 -4.00 8.48
C GLY A 215 -5.31 -3.33 7.34
N ARG A 216 -6.52 -3.83 7.05
CA ARG A 216 -7.36 -3.26 6.01
C ARG A 216 -7.66 -1.78 6.29
N PRO A 217 -7.52 -0.89 5.30
CA PRO A 217 -7.87 0.52 5.44
C PRO A 217 -9.33 0.77 5.84
N PRO A 218 -9.64 1.83 6.64
CA PRO A 218 -8.69 2.84 7.11
C PRO A 218 -7.86 2.39 8.32
N GLN A 219 -6.58 2.74 8.32
CA GLN A 219 -5.64 2.47 9.41
C GLN A 219 -4.54 3.57 9.43
N GLU A 220 -3.35 3.37 10.06
CA GLU A 220 -2.35 4.44 10.16
C GLU A 220 -1.88 4.97 8.79
N ASP A 221 -1.71 4.09 7.80
CA ASP A 221 -1.28 4.48 6.45
C ASP A 221 -2.30 5.41 5.76
N SER A 222 -3.59 5.32 6.10
CA SER A 222 -4.61 6.27 5.62
C SER A 222 -4.30 7.70 6.06
N SER A 223 -3.88 7.88 7.32
CA SER A 223 -3.50 9.19 7.85
C SER A 223 -2.16 9.66 7.31
N PHE A 224 -1.18 8.78 7.22
CA PHE A 224 0.13 9.07 6.64
C PHE A 224 0.01 9.37 5.15
N GLY A 225 -0.70 8.55 4.40
CA GLY A 225 -0.95 8.73 2.98
C GLY A 225 -1.63 10.07 2.67
N TYR A 226 -2.63 10.46 3.47
CA TYR A 226 -3.27 11.77 3.34
C TYR A 226 -2.26 12.92 3.50
N LEU A 227 -1.43 12.89 4.54
CA LEU A 227 -0.43 13.93 4.79
C LEU A 227 0.65 13.96 3.70
N ILE A 228 1.15 12.79 3.29
CA ILE A 228 2.12 12.67 2.19
C ILE A 228 1.53 13.27 0.92
N HIS A 229 0.29 12.91 0.59
CA HIS A 229 -0.40 13.41 -0.60
C HIS A 229 -0.50 14.94 -0.61
N GLN A 230 -0.86 15.56 0.53
CA GLN A 230 -0.92 17.02 0.65
C GLN A 230 0.45 17.69 0.43
N LEU A 231 1.54 17.08 0.87
CA LEU A 231 2.89 17.60 0.68
C LEU A 231 3.40 17.41 -0.75
N VAL A 232 3.18 16.21 -1.32
CA VAL A 232 3.68 15.84 -2.65
C VAL A 232 2.86 16.46 -3.78
N LYS A 233 1.60 16.80 -3.55
CA LYS A 233 0.70 17.44 -4.54
C LYS A 233 1.34 18.65 -5.24
N LEU A 234 2.17 19.43 -4.55
CA LEU A 234 2.87 20.57 -5.11
C LEU A 234 3.96 20.18 -6.12
N LEU A 235 4.47 18.95 -6.05
CA LEU A 235 5.53 18.43 -6.91
C LEU A 235 4.99 17.62 -8.09
N THR A 236 3.72 17.20 -8.05
CA THR A 236 3.08 16.37 -9.08
C THR A 236 3.22 16.93 -10.49
N PRO A 237 3.00 18.24 -10.76
CA PRO A 237 3.14 18.77 -12.13
C PRO A 237 4.57 18.74 -12.68
N GLN A 238 5.58 18.71 -11.81
CA GLN A 238 6.99 18.63 -12.20
C GLN A 238 7.39 17.18 -12.49
N GLU A 239 6.94 16.26 -11.65
CA GLU A 239 7.20 14.83 -11.78
C GLU A 239 6.41 14.21 -12.96
N PHE A 240 5.14 14.57 -13.09
CA PHE A 240 4.21 14.07 -14.10
C PHE A 240 3.58 15.20 -14.93
N PRO A 241 4.30 15.75 -15.93
CA PRO A 241 3.76 16.80 -16.79
C PRO A 241 2.45 16.38 -17.47
N GLY A 242 1.45 17.25 -17.43
CA GLY A 242 0.12 16.98 -17.99
C GLY A 242 -0.86 16.30 -17.02
N ILE A 243 -0.39 15.79 -15.89
CA ILE A 243 -1.23 15.22 -14.85
C ILE A 243 -1.70 16.30 -13.90
N LYS A 244 -3.02 16.34 -13.67
CA LYS A 244 -3.68 17.25 -12.71
C LYS A 244 -3.74 16.64 -11.32
N GLU A 245 -4.08 15.35 -11.24
CA GLU A 245 -4.31 14.66 -9.98
C GLU A 245 -3.95 13.18 -10.11
N ILE A 246 -3.31 12.62 -9.08
CA ILE A 246 -3.08 11.19 -8.91
C ILE A 246 -3.52 10.82 -7.50
N ASN A 247 -4.25 9.74 -7.35
CA ASN A 247 -4.68 9.19 -6.07
C ASN A 247 -4.37 7.69 -6.03
N ALA A 248 -3.47 7.30 -5.17
CA ALA A 248 -3.32 5.90 -4.76
C ALA A 248 -4.44 5.60 -3.76
N VAL A 249 -5.40 4.76 -4.16
CA VAL A 249 -6.65 4.60 -3.43
C VAL A 249 -6.41 3.82 -2.13
N ASP A 250 -6.43 4.53 -1.02
CA ASP A 250 -6.22 3.95 0.32
C ASP A 250 -7.15 2.75 0.56
N ALA A 251 -8.44 2.89 0.32
CA ALA A 251 -9.42 1.81 0.51
C ALA A 251 -9.12 0.53 -0.29
N ALA A 252 -8.33 0.62 -1.36
CA ALA A 252 -7.84 -0.52 -2.14
C ALA A 252 -6.45 -1.02 -1.68
N GLY A 253 -5.91 -0.51 -0.58
CA GLY A 253 -4.56 -0.85 -0.09
C GLY A 253 -3.44 -0.09 -0.81
N VAL A 254 -3.71 1.09 -1.34
CA VAL A 254 -2.76 2.03 -1.97
C VAL A 254 -2.28 1.56 -3.36
N HIS A 255 -1.41 0.55 -3.43
CA HIS A 255 -0.78 0.12 -4.68
C HIS A 255 -1.70 -0.63 -5.66
N PRO A 256 -2.67 -1.46 -5.24
CA PRO A 256 -3.53 -2.16 -6.18
C PRO A 256 -4.30 -1.27 -7.14
N LEU A 257 -4.70 -0.05 -6.73
CA LEU A 257 -5.48 0.87 -7.55
C LEU A 257 -4.96 2.30 -7.50
N LEU A 258 -4.54 2.82 -8.65
CA LEU A 258 -4.31 4.25 -8.89
C LEU A 258 -5.42 4.85 -9.75
N LEU A 259 -5.93 6.01 -9.35
CA LEU A 259 -6.79 6.87 -10.15
C LEU A 259 -6.02 8.11 -10.57
N ALA A 260 -6.16 8.56 -11.82
CA ALA A 260 -5.47 9.73 -12.32
C ALA A 260 -6.38 10.60 -13.22
N ILE A 261 -6.10 11.90 -13.23
CA ILE A 261 -6.72 12.86 -14.16
C ILE A 261 -5.58 13.52 -14.92
N GLY A 262 -5.59 13.35 -16.25
CA GLY A 262 -4.60 13.90 -17.14
C GLY A 262 -5.16 14.81 -18.20
N SER A 263 -4.28 15.45 -18.97
CA SER A 263 -4.67 16.27 -20.12
C SER A 263 -4.70 15.44 -21.39
N GLU A 264 -5.75 15.62 -22.21
CA GLU A 264 -5.83 15.09 -23.58
C GLU A 264 -5.93 16.27 -24.54
N ARG A 265 -4.79 16.74 -25.05
CA ARG A 265 -4.67 17.97 -25.82
C ARG A 265 -4.29 17.75 -27.29
N TYR A 266 -3.80 16.55 -27.61
CA TYR A 266 -3.28 16.27 -28.93
C TYR A 266 -4.37 16.28 -29.99
N MET A 267 -4.00 16.82 -31.13
CA MET A 267 -4.74 16.72 -32.38
C MET A 267 -6.15 17.33 -32.34
N PRO A 268 -6.26 18.67 -32.25
CA PRO A 268 -7.55 19.36 -32.20
C PRO A 268 -8.46 19.12 -33.43
N PHE A 269 -7.93 18.50 -34.50
CA PHE A 269 -8.65 18.16 -35.73
C PHE A 269 -9.02 16.68 -35.87
N ARG A 270 -8.73 15.86 -34.87
CA ARG A 270 -9.08 14.45 -34.84
C ARG A 270 -10.22 14.18 -33.85
N GLU A 271 -10.89 13.04 -34.07
CA GLU A 271 -11.73 12.46 -33.03
C GLU A 271 -10.93 12.32 -31.73
N ARG A 272 -11.54 12.71 -30.63
CA ARG A 272 -10.91 12.69 -29.33
C ARG A 272 -10.79 11.24 -28.81
N LYS A 273 -9.58 10.77 -28.69
CA LYS A 273 -9.22 9.44 -28.21
C LYS A 273 -8.17 9.53 -27.11
N PRO A 274 -8.04 8.53 -26.21
CA PRO A 274 -7.05 8.53 -25.15
C PRO A 274 -5.65 8.22 -25.67
N GLU A 275 -4.96 9.22 -26.22
CA GLU A 275 -3.61 9.11 -26.77
C GLU A 275 -2.58 9.78 -25.84
N GLU A 276 -2.79 11.06 -25.48
CA GLU A 276 -1.89 11.78 -24.55
C GLU A 276 -1.99 11.21 -23.14
N ILE A 277 -3.19 10.96 -22.62
CA ILE A 277 -3.36 10.38 -21.27
C ILE A 277 -2.78 8.96 -21.18
N LEU A 278 -2.79 8.19 -22.27
CA LEU A 278 -2.12 6.88 -22.31
C LEU A 278 -0.61 7.02 -22.19
N THR A 279 0.00 8.02 -22.87
CA THR A 279 1.42 8.33 -22.72
C THR A 279 1.77 8.75 -21.28
N GLN A 280 0.91 9.58 -20.66
CA GLN A 280 1.05 9.98 -19.27
C GLN A 280 0.91 8.78 -18.32
N ALA A 281 -0.03 7.89 -18.56
CA ALA A 281 -0.22 6.66 -17.79
C ALA A 281 1.02 5.75 -17.83
N ASN A 282 1.64 5.57 -18.98
CA ASN A 282 2.89 4.80 -19.12
C ASN A 282 4.03 5.43 -18.28
N ARG A 283 4.12 6.75 -18.22
CA ARG A 283 5.07 7.42 -17.33
C ARG A 283 4.77 7.16 -15.87
N ILE A 284 3.50 7.22 -15.44
CA ILE A 284 3.09 6.93 -14.07
C ILE A 284 3.54 5.52 -13.65
N ILE A 285 3.16 4.48 -14.42
CA ILE A 285 3.49 3.09 -14.07
C ILE A 285 4.96 2.72 -14.30
N GLY A 286 5.75 3.62 -14.91
CA GLY A 286 7.20 3.48 -15.08
C GLY A 286 8.02 4.26 -14.06
N SER A 287 7.41 4.94 -13.08
CA SER A 287 8.10 5.88 -12.20
C SER A 287 7.98 5.51 -10.71
N GLY A 288 9.11 5.37 -10.01
CA GLY A 288 9.21 5.29 -8.55
C GLY A 288 8.16 4.40 -7.88
N GLN A 289 7.48 4.91 -6.86
CA GLN A 289 6.46 4.18 -6.10
C GLN A 289 5.18 3.89 -6.92
N THR A 290 4.83 4.74 -7.88
CA THR A 290 3.66 4.52 -8.73
C THR A 290 3.82 3.33 -9.67
N SER A 291 5.06 2.85 -9.87
CA SER A 291 5.36 1.63 -10.62
C SER A 291 4.84 0.35 -9.95
N LEU A 292 4.45 0.40 -8.68
CA LEU A 292 3.84 -0.72 -7.97
C LEU A 292 2.35 -0.88 -8.27
N ALA A 293 1.73 0.11 -8.95
CA ALA A 293 0.32 0.05 -9.30
C ALA A 293 0.00 -1.16 -10.19
N LYS A 294 -1.11 -1.84 -9.86
CA LYS A 294 -1.63 -2.98 -10.60
C LYS A 294 -2.73 -2.56 -11.58
N PHE A 295 -3.63 -1.71 -11.11
CA PHE A 295 -4.65 -1.04 -11.93
C PHE A 295 -4.39 0.47 -11.95
N LEU A 296 -4.25 1.06 -13.13
CA LEU A 296 -4.24 2.50 -13.30
C LEU A 296 -5.43 2.91 -14.18
N ILE A 297 -6.35 3.69 -13.61
CA ILE A 297 -7.48 4.25 -14.35
C ILE A 297 -7.25 5.75 -14.51
N ILE A 298 -7.13 6.22 -15.76
CA ILE A 298 -6.89 7.62 -16.07
C ILE A 298 -8.01 8.20 -16.93
N ALA A 299 -8.52 9.36 -16.52
CA ALA A 299 -9.54 10.11 -17.24
C ALA A 299 -9.01 11.46 -17.71
N ALA A 300 -9.59 11.99 -18.80
CA ALA A 300 -9.21 13.29 -19.33
C ALA A 300 -9.91 14.43 -18.58
N GLN A 301 -9.13 15.41 -18.11
CA GLN A 301 -9.61 16.59 -17.40
C GLN A 301 -10.66 17.39 -18.20
N GLY A 302 -10.49 17.46 -19.54
CA GLY A 302 -11.35 18.27 -20.41
C GLY A 302 -12.79 17.76 -20.49
N ASP A 303 -13.06 16.51 -20.11
CA ASP A 303 -14.40 15.91 -20.18
C ASP A 303 -15.26 16.27 -18.94
N ALA A 304 -14.63 16.56 -17.81
CA ALA A 304 -15.29 16.98 -16.59
C ALA A 304 -14.29 17.80 -15.72
N PRO A 305 -14.30 19.14 -15.83
CA PRO A 305 -13.36 20.00 -15.13
C PRO A 305 -13.35 19.85 -13.60
N ASN A 306 -14.48 19.44 -13.02
CA ASN A 306 -14.65 19.25 -11.56
C ASN A 306 -14.46 17.80 -11.11
N LEU A 307 -14.06 16.90 -12.01
CA LEU A 307 -13.77 15.51 -11.64
C LEU A 307 -12.62 15.47 -10.63
N SER A 308 -12.74 14.63 -9.62
CA SER A 308 -11.70 14.37 -8.64
C SER A 308 -11.48 12.87 -8.46
N THR A 309 -10.24 12.47 -8.33
CA THR A 309 -9.85 11.08 -8.02
C THR A 309 -10.21 10.67 -6.59
N HIS A 310 -10.53 11.63 -5.72
CA HIS A 310 -10.98 11.37 -4.34
C HIS A 310 -12.49 11.12 -4.23
N ASP A 311 -13.28 11.55 -5.22
CA ASP A 311 -14.67 11.11 -5.37
C ASP A 311 -14.71 9.80 -6.17
N ILE A 312 -14.41 8.68 -5.47
CA ILE A 312 -14.31 7.36 -6.10
C ILE A 312 -15.59 6.98 -6.84
N PRO A 313 -16.81 7.09 -6.26
CA PRO A 313 -18.05 6.78 -6.98
C PRO A 313 -18.25 7.65 -8.23
N GLY A 314 -18.03 8.95 -8.12
CA GLY A 314 -18.13 9.90 -9.24
C GLY A 314 -17.10 9.63 -10.33
N PHE A 315 -15.87 9.26 -9.94
CA PHE A 315 -14.80 8.92 -10.88
C PHE A 315 -15.13 7.64 -11.67
N PHE A 316 -15.55 6.56 -11.00
CA PHE A 316 -15.98 5.33 -11.68
C PHE A 316 -17.19 5.59 -12.59
N ARG A 317 -18.19 6.34 -12.15
CA ARG A 317 -19.34 6.72 -12.99
C ARG A 317 -18.85 7.42 -14.26
N HIS A 318 -17.98 8.44 -14.13
CA HIS A 318 -17.44 9.18 -15.25
C HIS A 318 -16.75 8.29 -16.27
N VAL A 319 -15.90 7.36 -15.80
CA VAL A 319 -15.18 6.42 -16.65
C VAL A 319 -16.15 5.44 -17.33
N LEU A 320 -17.06 4.83 -16.58
CA LEU A 320 -17.96 3.80 -17.10
C LEU A 320 -18.97 4.34 -18.12
N GLU A 321 -19.39 5.60 -18.00
CA GLU A 321 -20.22 6.28 -19.00
C GLU A 321 -19.52 6.43 -20.36
N ARG A 322 -18.17 6.46 -20.38
CA ARG A 322 -17.36 6.88 -21.55
C ARG A 322 -16.47 5.80 -22.14
N ILE A 323 -16.04 4.85 -21.31
CA ILE A 323 -15.07 3.82 -21.71
C ILE A 323 -15.49 3.07 -22.98
N ASP A 324 -14.56 2.91 -23.89
CA ASP A 324 -14.64 2.01 -25.03
C ASP A 324 -13.86 0.74 -24.71
N LEU A 325 -14.58 -0.31 -24.30
CA LEU A 325 -13.97 -1.57 -23.91
C LEU A 325 -13.28 -2.32 -25.08
N THR A 326 -13.50 -1.86 -26.31
CA THR A 326 -12.80 -2.40 -27.48
C THR A 326 -11.41 -1.79 -27.69
N ARG A 327 -11.08 -0.69 -26.96
CA ARG A 327 -9.87 0.11 -27.21
C ARG A 327 -9.10 0.50 -25.95
N ASP A 328 -9.78 0.84 -24.86
CA ASP A 328 -9.23 1.64 -23.76
C ASP A 328 -8.51 0.81 -22.68
N LEU A 329 -8.31 -0.47 -22.91
CA LEU A 329 -7.67 -1.42 -22.00
C LEU A 329 -6.28 -1.81 -22.50
N HIS A 330 -5.22 -1.52 -21.71
CA HIS A 330 -3.84 -1.77 -22.11
C HIS A 330 -3.12 -2.60 -21.04
N PHE A 331 -2.78 -3.85 -21.37
CA PHE A 331 -2.18 -4.81 -20.44
C PHE A 331 -0.66 -4.81 -20.52
N GLN A 332 -0.03 -4.90 -19.35
CA GLN A 332 1.38 -5.26 -19.19
C GLN A 332 1.45 -6.59 -18.45
N THR A 333 1.82 -7.64 -19.16
CA THR A 333 1.92 -9.00 -18.63
C THR A 333 3.33 -9.31 -18.16
N LYS A 334 3.50 -10.30 -17.25
CA LYS A 334 4.81 -10.77 -16.76
C LYS A 334 5.69 -9.61 -16.25
N THR A 335 5.12 -8.77 -15.40
CA THR A 335 5.78 -7.62 -14.79
C THR A 335 5.79 -7.72 -13.27
N THR A 336 6.41 -6.74 -12.62
CA THR A 336 6.46 -6.63 -11.16
C THR A 336 5.20 -5.97 -10.61
N ILE A 337 4.75 -6.45 -9.44
CA ILE A 337 3.72 -5.82 -8.61
C ILE A 337 4.29 -5.64 -7.20
N ASP A 338 3.53 -5.11 -6.26
CA ASP A 338 3.97 -5.00 -4.87
C ASP A 338 4.33 -6.38 -4.30
N THR A 339 5.41 -6.46 -3.53
CA THR A 339 5.85 -7.71 -2.88
C THR A 339 4.86 -8.25 -1.85
N LEU A 340 3.98 -7.40 -1.34
CA LEU A 340 2.93 -7.74 -0.38
C LEU A 340 1.58 -8.08 -1.06
N ASP A 341 1.51 -7.97 -2.39
CA ASP A 341 0.33 -8.35 -3.18
C ASP A 341 0.48 -9.79 -3.68
N TYR A 342 -0.24 -10.70 -3.06
CA TYR A 342 -0.23 -12.13 -3.39
C TYR A 342 -1.30 -12.53 -4.45
N SER A 343 -1.91 -11.58 -5.13
CA SER A 343 -2.84 -11.86 -6.24
C SER A 343 -2.14 -12.29 -7.53
N GLY A 344 -0.83 -12.10 -7.62
CA GLY A 344 -0.02 -12.39 -8.80
C GLY A 344 0.33 -13.86 -9.01
N THR A 345 1.27 -14.13 -9.91
CA THR A 345 1.72 -15.49 -10.28
C THR A 345 2.90 -15.98 -9.44
N GLY A 346 3.37 -15.18 -8.51
CA GLY A 346 4.50 -15.46 -7.63
C GLY A 346 4.92 -14.22 -6.85
N TRP A 347 5.99 -14.34 -6.07
CA TRP A 347 6.48 -13.23 -5.27
C TRP A 347 6.98 -12.08 -6.17
N ASN A 348 6.42 -10.88 -5.98
CA ASN A 348 6.71 -9.69 -6.78
C ASN A 348 6.49 -9.91 -8.30
N ALA A 349 5.59 -10.80 -8.68
CA ALA A 349 5.33 -11.17 -10.06
C ALA A 349 3.83 -11.18 -10.37
N GLY A 350 3.42 -10.41 -11.38
CA GLY A 350 2.02 -10.30 -11.78
C GLY A 350 1.87 -9.55 -13.09
N SER A 351 0.79 -8.81 -13.20
CA SER A 351 0.46 -8.01 -14.39
C SER A 351 -0.16 -6.67 -14.00
N LYS A 352 -0.25 -5.78 -14.99
CA LYS A 352 -0.88 -4.46 -14.84
C LYS A 352 -1.86 -4.20 -15.96
N VAL A 353 -2.83 -3.35 -15.68
CA VAL A 353 -3.72 -2.80 -16.70
C VAL A 353 -3.82 -1.29 -16.56
N ILE A 354 -3.74 -0.59 -17.69
CA ILE A 354 -4.12 0.81 -17.81
C ILE A 354 -5.50 0.85 -18.45
N VAL A 355 -6.41 1.59 -17.82
CA VAL A 355 -7.70 1.98 -18.41
C VAL A 355 -7.62 3.47 -18.71
N ALA A 356 -7.49 3.83 -20.00
CA ALA A 356 -7.36 5.22 -20.42
C ALA A 356 -8.65 5.67 -21.12
N CYS A 357 -9.40 6.61 -20.49
CA CYS A 357 -10.73 6.99 -20.91
C CYS A 357 -10.86 8.48 -21.18
N CYS A 358 -11.36 8.85 -22.37
CA CYS A 358 -11.73 10.23 -22.69
C CYS A 358 -12.88 10.29 -23.71
N GLY A 359 -13.51 11.44 -23.82
CA GLY A 359 -14.53 11.75 -24.81
C GLY A 359 -15.94 11.92 -24.25
N GLU A 360 -16.93 11.88 -25.12
CA GLU A 360 -18.33 12.05 -24.75
C GLU A 360 -18.91 10.78 -24.10
N LYS A 361 -20.04 10.92 -23.44
CA LYS A 361 -20.79 9.79 -22.90
C LYS A 361 -21.24 8.86 -24.02
N ARG A 362 -20.97 7.59 -23.86
CA ARG A 362 -21.32 6.51 -24.81
C ARG A 362 -22.55 5.74 -24.34
N ARG A 363 -22.87 5.78 -23.04
CA ARG A 363 -24.00 5.05 -22.46
C ARG A 363 -24.56 5.69 -21.22
N GLU A 364 -25.80 5.40 -20.94
CA GLU A 364 -26.39 5.60 -19.62
C GLU A 364 -26.17 4.36 -18.76
N LEU A 365 -25.84 4.57 -17.49
CA LEU A 365 -25.54 3.47 -16.57
C LEU A 365 -26.81 2.95 -15.89
N SER A 366 -27.05 1.65 -15.98
CA SER A 366 -28.20 0.99 -15.39
C SER A 366 -28.01 0.68 -13.90
N THR A 367 -29.12 0.66 -13.16
CA THR A 367 -29.25 0.15 -11.80
C THR A 367 -30.18 -1.07 -11.73
N GLU A 368 -30.67 -1.51 -12.87
CA GLU A 368 -31.61 -2.62 -13.01
C GLU A 368 -31.11 -3.61 -14.05
N LEU A 369 -31.43 -4.87 -13.85
CA LEU A 369 -31.17 -5.94 -14.82
C LEU A 369 -32.26 -5.97 -15.89
N PRO A 370 -31.99 -6.44 -17.10
CA PRO A 370 -33.00 -6.70 -18.11
C PRO A 370 -34.15 -7.61 -17.56
N GLU A 371 -35.37 -7.41 -18.01
CA GLU A 371 -36.52 -8.18 -17.55
C GLU A 371 -36.38 -9.68 -17.81
N ASP A 372 -35.76 -10.05 -18.91
CA ASP A 372 -35.46 -11.42 -19.32
C ASP A 372 -34.19 -12.02 -18.70
N PHE A 373 -33.50 -11.24 -17.86
CA PHE A 373 -32.26 -11.68 -17.24
C PHE A 373 -32.47 -12.85 -16.28
N SER A 374 -31.64 -13.85 -16.42
CA SER A 374 -31.56 -14.99 -15.50
C SER A 374 -30.11 -15.31 -15.13
N MET A 375 -29.93 -15.98 -14.00
CA MET A 375 -28.57 -16.39 -13.56
C MET A 375 -28.25 -17.80 -14.01
N PRO A 376 -27.07 -18.08 -14.56
CA PRO A 376 -26.65 -19.44 -14.88
C PRO A 376 -26.37 -20.25 -13.61
N LEU A 377 -26.39 -21.56 -13.75
CA LEU A 377 -26.04 -22.48 -12.66
C LEU A 377 -24.61 -22.21 -12.16
N GLY A 378 -24.44 -22.15 -10.86
CA GLY A 378 -23.15 -21.87 -10.23
C GLY A 378 -22.89 -20.40 -9.90
N PHE A 379 -23.80 -19.51 -10.29
CA PHE A 379 -23.76 -18.08 -9.99
C PHE A 379 -25.03 -17.64 -9.29
N SER A 380 -24.95 -16.64 -8.45
CA SER A 380 -26.10 -16.21 -7.63
C SER A 380 -26.03 -14.74 -7.22
N THR A 381 -27.11 -14.27 -6.64
CA THR A 381 -27.23 -13.02 -5.89
C THR A 381 -26.60 -11.81 -6.61
N PRO A 382 -27.09 -11.45 -7.83
CA PRO A 382 -26.62 -10.25 -8.50
C PRO A 382 -27.00 -9.00 -7.68
N LYS A 383 -26.03 -8.10 -7.44
CA LYS A 383 -26.22 -6.86 -6.68
C LYS A 383 -25.50 -5.71 -7.37
N PHE A 384 -26.18 -4.58 -7.50
CA PHE A 384 -25.49 -3.38 -7.97
C PHE A 384 -24.64 -2.77 -6.85
N VAL A 385 -23.37 -2.54 -7.16
CA VAL A 385 -22.44 -1.78 -6.31
C VAL A 385 -22.77 -0.29 -6.43
N GLN A 386 -22.93 0.16 -7.67
CA GLN A 386 -23.40 1.48 -8.09
C GLN A 386 -23.89 1.37 -9.54
N PRO A 387 -24.49 2.44 -10.12
CA PRO A 387 -24.90 2.40 -11.53
C PRO A 387 -23.77 1.93 -12.44
N GLY A 388 -24.03 0.90 -13.25
CA GLY A 388 -23.08 0.33 -14.21
C GLY A 388 -22.07 -0.68 -13.64
N ILE A 389 -22.08 -0.98 -12.34
CA ILE A 389 -21.24 -2.02 -11.73
C ILE A 389 -22.12 -3.07 -11.07
N LEU A 390 -22.04 -4.29 -11.56
CA LEU A 390 -22.79 -5.44 -11.05
C LEU A 390 -21.84 -6.43 -10.35
N ALA A 391 -22.09 -6.75 -9.09
CA ALA A 391 -21.46 -7.85 -8.38
C ALA A 391 -22.27 -9.13 -8.58
N ILE A 392 -21.60 -10.21 -8.92
CA ILE A 392 -22.20 -11.55 -9.05
C ILE A 392 -21.43 -12.50 -8.16
N GLN A 393 -22.13 -13.23 -7.30
CA GLN A 393 -21.50 -14.25 -6.46
C GLN A 393 -21.27 -15.52 -7.27
N GLY A 394 -20.03 -15.97 -7.32
CA GLY A 394 -19.64 -17.25 -7.94
C GLY A 394 -19.43 -18.37 -6.94
N GLN A 395 -19.19 -19.58 -7.44
CA GLN A 395 -18.74 -20.67 -6.60
C GLN A 395 -17.34 -20.33 -6.05
N PRO A 396 -17.00 -20.77 -4.82
CA PRO A 396 -15.65 -20.63 -4.29
C PRO A 396 -14.62 -21.17 -5.27
N PHE A 397 -13.52 -20.44 -5.43
CA PHE A 397 -12.40 -20.86 -6.29
C PHE A 397 -11.71 -22.08 -5.67
N LYS A 398 -11.77 -23.25 -6.30
CA LYS A 398 -11.26 -24.51 -5.72
C LYS A 398 -9.98 -25.02 -6.36
N ASN A 399 -9.87 -24.92 -7.68
CA ASN A 399 -8.78 -25.49 -8.46
C ASN A 399 -8.69 -24.82 -9.84
N GLU A 400 -7.80 -25.31 -10.70
CA GLU A 400 -7.57 -24.79 -12.06
C GLU A 400 -8.82 -24.71 -12.95
N LEU A 401 -9.83 -25.58 -12.74
CA LEU A 401 -11.07 -25.51 -13.49
C LEU A 401 -11.88 -24.26 -13.17
N SER A 402 -11.73 -23.69 -11.98
CA SER A 402 -12.41 -22.46 -11.56
C SER A 402 -11.97 -21.23 -12.37
N TYR A 403 -10.85 -21.28 -13.09
CA TYR A 403 -10.45 -20.25 -14.04
C TYR A 403 -11.36 -20.20 -15.30
N GLN A 404 -12.17 -21.22 -15.54
CA GLN A 404 -13.11 -21.24 -16.64
C GLN A 404 -14.45 -20.56 -16.29
N ASP A 405 -14.76 -20.36 -15.02
CA ASP A 405 -16.04 -19.79 -14.58
C ASP A 405 -16.31 -18.39 -15.16
N PRO A 406 -15.34 -17.43 -15.18
CA PRO A 406 -15.58 -16.11 -15.76
C PRO A 406 -15.88 -16.18 -17.25
N MET A 407 -15.26 -17.10 -17.99
CA MET A 407 -15.51 -17.31 -19.41
C MET A 407 -16.88 -17.98 -19.65
N ALA A 408 -17.27 -18.93 -18.79
CA ALA A 408 -18.59 -19.54 -18.83
C ALA A 408 -19.67 -18.49 -18.58
N LEU A 409 -19.45 -17.60 -17.59
CA LEU A 409 -20.33 -16.46 -17.33
C LEU A 409 -20.39 -15.52 -18.53
N ALA A 410 -19.26 -15.13 -19.11
CA ALA A 410 -19.19 -14.26 -20.29
C ALA A 410 -20.00 -14.81 -21.46
N ASN A 411 -19.86 -16.11 -21.75
CA ASN A 411 -20.60 -16.78 -22.83
C ASN A 411 -22.10 -16.81 -22.55
N TYR A 412 -22.50 -17.05 -21.30
CA TYR A 412 -23.92 -17.06 -20.92
C TYR A 412 -24.56 -15.69 -21.05
N LEU A 413 -23.80 -14.62 -20.78
CA LEU A 413 -24.32 -13.25 -20.77
C LEU A 413 -24.49 -12.64 -22.18
N GLN A 414 -23.96 -13.25 -23.23
CA GLN A 414 -24.03 -12.71 -24.61
C GLN A 414 -25.45 -12.35 -25.11
N PRO A 415 -26.52 -13.14 -24.80
CA PRO A 415 -27.86 -12.83 -25.31
C PRO A 415 -28.53 -11.60 -24.65
N PHE A 416 -28.03 -11.16 -23.49
CA PHE A 416 -28.71 -10.10 -22.72
C PHE A 416 -28.18 -8.71 -23.11
N ASP A 417 -29.08 -7.72 -23.17
CA ASP A 417 -28.65 -6.32 -23.31
C ASP A 417 -28.12 -5.77 -21.99
N LEU A 418 -26.82 -5.80 -21.85
CA LEU A 418 -26.08 -5.28 -20.70
C LEU A 418 -25.32 -3.98 -21.03
N SER A 419 -25.74 -3.24 -22.05
CA SER A 419 -25.07 -2.01 -22.50
C SER A 419 -24.94 -0.95 -21.41
N GLY A 420 -25.88 -0.88 -20.48
CA GLY A 420 -25.85 -0.02 -19.30
C GLY A 420 -25.03 -0.58 -18.12
N ILE A 421 -24.43 -1.77 -18.22
CA ILE A 421 -23.67 -2.45 -17.17
C ILE A 421 -22.26 -2.78 -17.69
N PRO A 422 -21.39 -1.80 -17.92
CA PRO A 422 -20.07 -2.04 -18.53
C PRO A 422 -19.09 -2.82 -17.65
N MET A 423 -19.36 -3.02 -16.35
CA MET A 423 -18.48 -3.74 -15.44
C MET A 423 -19.24 -4.74 -14.59
N ILE A 424 -18.77 -5.98 -14.58
CA ILE A 424 -19.23 -7.05 -13.70
C ILE A 424 -18.07 -7.52 -12.84
N VAL A 425 -18.31 -7.75 -11.56
CA VAL A 425 -17.33 -8.31 -10.62
C VAL A 425 -17.83 -9.67 -10.14
N LEU A 426 -17.11 -10.71 -10.49
CA LEU A 426 -17.32 -12.06 -9.96
C LEU A 426 -16.63 -12.15 -8.59
N CYS A 427 -17.36 -12.49 -7.54
CA CYS A 427 -16.86 -12.39 -6.16
C CYS A 427 -17.34 -13.56 -5.28
N ASP A 428 -16.80 -13.67 -4.07
CA ASP A 428 -17.23 -14.67 -3.06
C ASP A 428 -18.49 -14.23 -2.32
N ASP A 429 -18.73 -12.91 -2.20
CA ASP A 429 -19.83 -12.31 -1.45
C ASP A 429 -20.28 -11.00 -2.10
N SER A 430 -21.42 -11.06 -2.81
CA SER A 430 -21.99 -9.90 -3.51
C SER A 430 -22.65 -8.89 -2.56
N GLU A 431 -23.17 -9.34 -1.40
CA GLU A 431 -23.72 -8.45 -0.37
C GLU A 431 -22.60 -7.58 0.22
N PHE A 432 -21.44 -8.18 0.52
CA PHE A 432 -20.28 -7.45 0.99
C PHE A 432 -19.80 -6.41 -0.04
N LEU A 433 -19.71 -6.81 -1.32
CA LEU A 433 -19.26 -5.90 -2.38
C LEU A 433 -20.22 -4.74 -2.62
N SER A 434 -21.54 -4.99 -2.57
CA SER A 434 -22.56 -3.96 -2.80
C SER A 434 -22.82 -3.05 -1.61
N GLY A 435 -22.14 -3.27 -0.49
CA GLY A 435 -22.13 -2.39 0.66
C GLY A 435 -21.38 -1.06 0.39
N PRO A 436 -20.64 -0.54 1.37
CA PRO A 436 -19.84 0.67 1.14
C PRO A 436 -18.86 0.52 -0.03
N ILE A 437 -18.68 1.57 -0.83
CA ILE A 437 -17.78 1.57 -2.01
C ILE A 437 -16.37 1.07 -1.68
N ASN A 438 -15.90 1.28 -0.45
CA ASN A 438 -14.61 0.79 0.04
C ASN A 438 -14.51 -0.75 0.00
N ASN A 439 -15.62 -1.47 0.15
CA ASN A 439 -15.64 -2.93 0.04
C ASN A 439 -15.39 -3.37 -1.41
N PHE A 440 -16.03 -2.69 -2.35
CA PHE A 440 -15.86 -2.94 -3.78
C PHE A 440 -14.40 -2.70 -4.20
N VAL A 441 -13.85 -1.51 -3.92
CA VAL A 441 -12.47 -1.21 -4.35
C VAL A 441 -11.46 -2.11 -3.66
N TRP A 442 -11.67 -2.43 -2.39
CA TRP A 442 -10.78 -3.34 -1.66
C TRP A 442 -10.78 -4.73 -2.28
N ALA A 443 -11.93 -5.40 -2.33
CA ALA A 443 -11.99 -6.80 -2.78
C ALA A 443 -11.63 -6.93 -4.26
N THR A 444 -12.12 -6.03 -5.13
CA THR A 444 -11.89 -6.12 -6.57
C THR A 444 -10.42 -5.96 -6.92
N PHE A 445 -9.79 -4.91 -6.40
CA PHE A 445 -8.45 -4.56 -6.85
C PHE A 445 -7.32 -5.24 -6.07
N THR A 446 -7.55 -5.70 -4.84
CA THR A 446 -6.55 -6.48 -4.12
C THR A 446 -6.48 -7.94 -4.57
N ARG A 447 -7.61 -8.53 -5.05
CA ARG A 447 -7.69 -9.95 -5.38
C ARG A 447 -7.46 -10.28 -6.86
N ALA A 448 -7.69 -9.32 -7.76
CA ALA A 448 -7.54 -9.57 -9.19
C ALA A 448 -6.12 -9.31 -9.69
N ASN A 449 -5.57 -10.26 -10.47
CA ASN A 449 -4.38 -10.10 -11.29
C ASN A 449 -4.82 -9.79 -12.72
N PRO A 450 -4.60 -8.59 -13.28
CA PRO A 450 -5.26 -8.14 -14.50
C PRO A 450 -5.22 -9.11 -15.68
N SER A 451 -4.07 -9.70 -15.99
CA SER A 451 -3.94 -10.57 -17.17
C SER A 451 -4.58 -11.95 -17.00
N HIS A 452 -4.94 -12.35 -15.77
CA HIS A 452 -5.55 -13.64 -15.48
C HIS A 452 -7.03 -13.52 -15.14
N ASP A 453 -7.40 -12.40 -14.54
CA ASP A 453 -8.69 -12.23 -13.88
C ASP A 453 -9.61 -11.22 -14.59
N ILE A 454 -9.14 -10.55 -15.64
CA ILE A 454 -9.96 -9.71 -16.49
C ILE A 454 -10.42 -10.52 -17.71
N HIS A 455 -11.72 -10.63 -17.86
CA HIS A 455 -12.45 -11.28 -18.95
C HIS A 455 -13.47 -10.30 -19.55
N GLY A 456 -14.18 -10.71 -20.59
CA GLY A 456 -15.20 -9.84 -21.19
C GLY A 456 -16.19 -10.62 -22.03
N VAL A 457 -17.41 -10.14 -22.08
CA VAL A 457 -18.45 -10.64 -22.97
C VAL A 457 -18.05 -10.27 -24.41
N GLU A 458 -18.07 -11.23 -25.31
CA GLU A 458 -17.57 -11.08 -26.70
C GLU A 458 -16.15 -10.51 -26.77
N SER A 459 -15.23 -11.06 -25.95
CA SER A 459 -13.83 -10.67 -25.97
C SER A 459 -13.14 -11.10 -27.24
N PHE A 460 -12.13 -10.32 -27.65
CA PHE A 460 -11.34 -10.57 -28.85
C PHE A 460 -9.88 -10.15 -28.66
N VAL A 461 -9.01 -10.64 -29.51
CA VAL A 461 -7.62 -10.15 -29.63
C VAL A 461 -7.39 -9.79 -31.10
N GLU A 462 -7.08 -8.53 -31.34
CA GLU A 462 -6.74 -8.00 -32.65
C GLU A 462 -5.38 -7.30 -32.60
N HIS A 463 -4.45 -7.70 -33.45
CA HIS A 463 -3.08 -7.17 -33.48
C HIS A 463 -2.40 -7.11 -32.07
N LYS A 464 -2.64 -8.14 -31.24
CA LYS A 464 -2.23 -8.23 -29.82
C LYS A 464 -2.92 -7.25 -28.86
N HIS A 465 -3.86 -6.45 -29.32
CA HIS A 465 -4.73 -5.68 -28.48
C HIS A 465 -5.91 -6.56 -28.04
N TRP A 466 -6.14 -6.62 -26.72
CA TRP A 466 -7.29 -7.31 -26.14
C TRP A 466 -8.42 -6.31 -25.87
N GLY A 467 -9.64 -6.68 -26.19
CA GLY A 467 -10.85 -5.90 -25.88
C GLY A 467 -12.09 -6.79 -25.78
N CYS A 468 -13.24 -6.19 -25.45
CA CYS A 468 -14.54 -6.86 -25.47
C CYS A 468 -15.64 -5.91 -25.95
N ARG A 469 -16.72 -6.47 -26.52
CA ARG A 469 -17.87 -5.68 -27.01
C ARG A 469 -18.95 -5.50 -25.96
N GLY A 470 -19.12 -6.50 -25.07
CA GLY A 470 -20.01 -6.43 -23.91
C GLY A 470 -19.29 -6.07 -22.62
N PRO A 471 -19.91 -6.34 -21.47
CA PRO A 471 -19.33 -6.03 -20.15
C PRO A 471 -17.94 -6.62 -19.91
N LEU A 472 -17.09 -5.84 -19.23
CA LEU A 472 -15.87 -6.33 -18.61
C LEU A 472 -16.23 -7.19 -17.39
N ILE A 473 -15.59 -8.33 -17.22
CA ILE A 473 -15.75 -9.22 -16.06
C ILE A 473 -14.42 -9.29 -15.32
N ILE A 474 -14.42 -8.95 -14.01
CA ILE A 474 -13.24 -9.04 -13.15
C ILE A 474 -13.49 -10.15 -12.12
N ASP A 475 -12.66 -11.20 -12.12
CA ASP A 475 -12.73 -12.26 -11.11
C ASP A 475 -11.97 -11.86 -9.85
N ALA A 476 -12.72 -11.39 -8.86
CA ALA A 476 -12.23 -10.95 -7.56
C ALA A 476 -12.49 -12.00 -6.44
N ARG A 477 -12.68 -13.26 -6.79
CA ARG A 477 -12.77 -14.34 -5.81
C ARG A 477 -11.42 -14.59 -5.15
N ILE A 478 -11.44 -15.06 -3.91
CA ILE A 478 -10.23 -15.51 -3.21
C ILE A 478 -9.73 -16.80 -3.87
N LYS A 479 -8.46 -16.83 -4.23
CA LYS A 479 -7.81 -17.97 -4.87
C LYS A 479 -6.88 -18.70 -3.91
N PRO A 480 -6.60 -20.00 -4.11
CA PRO A 480 -5.78 -20.80 -3.18
C PRO A 480 -4.37 -20.25 -2.91
N HIS A 481 -3.81 -19.48 -3.84
CA HIS A 481 -2.49 -18.86 -3.68
C HIS A 481 -2.52 -17.48 -3.00
N HIS A 482 -3.72 -16.92 -2.78
CA HIS A 482 -3.84 -15.65 -2.07
C HIS A 482 -3.48 -15.80 -0.60
N ALA A 483 -2.90 -14.75 -0.03
CA ALA A 483 -2.69 -14.70 1.41
C ALA A 483 -4.06 -14.66 2.16
N PRO A 484 -4.16 -15.29 3.34
CA PRO A 484 -5.39 -15.25 4.14
C PRO A 484 -5.78 -13.82 4.50
N PRO A 485 -7.07 -13.46 4.47
CA PRO A 485 -7.55 -12.17 4.96
C PRO A 485 -7.39 -12.06 6.48
N LEU A 486 -7.25 -10.82 6.95
CA LEU A 486 -7.22 -10.53 8.38
C LEU A 486 -8.63 -10.70 8.96
N VAL A 487 -8.74 -11.56 9.97
CA VAL A 487 -9.99 -11.82 10.68
C VAL A 487 -9.78 -11.47 12.14
N LYS A 488 -10.67 -10.62 12.68
CA LYS A 488 -10.65 -10.25 14.10
C LYS A 488 -10.95 -11.46 14.97
N ASP A 489 -10.27 -11.56 16.12
CA ASP A 489 -10.62 -12.51 17.17
C ASP A 489 -11.88 -12.01 17.90
N PRO A 490 -13.01 -12.75 17.82
CA PRO A 490 -14.27 -12.31 18.44
C PRO A 490 -14.15 -12.13 19.97
N GLN A 491 -13.31 -12.91 20.66
CA GLN A 491 -13.11 -12.80 22.09
C GLN A 491 -12.33 -11.53 22.45
N VAL A 492 -11.34 -11.17 21.63
CA VAL A 492 -10.58 -9.92 21.79
C VAL A 492 -11.48 -8.72 21.51
N GLU A 493 -12.30 -8.78 20.46
CA GLU A 493 -13.25 -7.72 20.11
C GLU A 493 -14.28 -7.50 21.23
N GLU A 494 -14.85 -8.58 21.78
CA GLU A 494 -15.78 -8.48 22.91
C GLU A 494 -15.11 -7.83 24.14
N ARG A 495 -13.87 -8.23 24.47
CA ARG A 495 -13.11 -7.61 25.58
C ARG A 495 -12.83 -6.14 25.33
N ALA A 496 -12.45 -5.77 24.09
CA ALA A 496 -12.22 -4.38 23.72
C ALA A 496 -13.50 -3.54 23.85
N ASN A 497 -14.63 -4.05 23.38
CA ASN A 497 -15.93 -3.38 23.45
C ASN A 497 -16.37 -3.09 24.88
N ARG A 498 -16.00 -3.92 25.86
CA ARG A 498 -16.29 -3.67 27.29
C ARG A 498 -15.66 -2.38 27.82
N PHE A 499 -14.50 -1.95 27.26
CA PHE A 499 -13.88 -0.68 27.65
C PHE A 499 -14.72 0.54 27.28
N PHE A 500 -15.53 0.44 26.21
CA PHE A 500 -16.38 1.51 25.71
C PHE A 500 -17.80 1.48 26.26
N GLN A 501 -18.20 0.39 26.94
CA GLN A 501 -19.52 0.26 27.55
C GLN A 501 -19.63 1.13 28.82
N ARG A 502 -20.86 1.31 29.31
CA ARG A 502 -21.14 2.05 30.53
C ARG A 502 -20.34 1.52 31.74
N GLY A 503 -19.59 2.39 32.38
CA GLY A 503 -18.65 2.03 33.44
C GLY A 503 -17.27 1.59 33.00
N GLY A 504 -17.03 1.49 31.68
CA GLY A 504 -15.70 1.19 31.12
C GLY A 504 -14.77 2.41 31.09
N VAL A 505 -13.46 2.16 31.07
CA VAL A 505 -12.43 3.23 31.15
C VAL A 505 -12.45 4.16 29.92
N LEU A 506 -13.05 3.73 28.80
CA LEU A 506 -13.18 4.50 27.57
C LEU A 506 -14.64 4.86 27.22
N GLU A 507 -15.56 4.78 28.20
CA GLU A 507 -17.00 5.08 28.00
C GLU A 507 -17.24 6.41 27.26
N LYS A 508 -16.40 7.42 27.53
CA LYS A 508 -16.53 8.75 26.90
C LYS A 508 -16.18 8.78 25.41
N TRP A 509 -15.65 7.70 24.87
CA TRP A 509 -15.16 7.58 23.50
C TRP A 509 -15.93 6.53 22.68
N GLY A 510 -16.92 5.88 23.28
CA GLY A 510 -17.79 4.87 22.67
C GLY A 510 -19.14 5.40 22.16
#